data_ae0eae4d53d0f80a2c89aeff76822837
#
_entry.id   ae0eae4d53d0f80a2c89aeff76822837
#
_cell.length_a   1.000
_cell.length_b   1.000
_cell.length_c   1.000
_cell.angle_alpha   90.00
_cell.angle_beta   90.00
_cell.angle_gamma   90.00
#
_symmetry.space_group_name_H-M   'P 1'
#
loop_
_entity.id
_entity.type
_entity.pdbx_description
1 polymer ?
#
loop_
_entity_poly.entity_id
_entity_poly.type
_entity_poly.pdbx_seq_one_letter_code
_entity_poly.pdbx_strand_id
1 'polypeptide(L)'
;MENIQETLMSQYANSPIICNLIDGMNDCLDPSETIETFYELAFNVNTAKGFGLDIWGRIVGVNRNINMSGDVKAFGFKTGDKSFYPFNNQPFSAAGAGYDAYQLTDDRFRTLIMIKAASNIVYATAPNINRFLRLIFPKKRAYYLITGHMKARYFLEFFPTLFERHIIYNLGLLPSPSGVLIDYRELPPTSFFGFSGTGFQPFNQGVFA
;
A
#
# COMPACT_ATOMS: atom_id res chain seq x y z
N MET A 1 17.85 35.29 1.76
CA MET A 1 17.25 36.47 1.09
C MET A 1 18.11 36.84 -0.10
N GLU A 2 17.54 36.92 -1.30
CA GLU A 2 18.35 37.20 -2.51
C GLU A 2 18.87 38.66 -2.59
N ASN A 3 18.31 39.59 -1.84
CA ASN A 3 18.69 41.00 -1.92
C ASN A 3 18.81 41.66 -0.56
N ILE A 4 19.92 41.46 0.12
CA ILE A 4 20.21 41.99 1.44
C ILE A 4 20.31 43.51 1.41
N GLN A 5 20.78 44.09 0.28
CA GLN A 5 20.93 45.55 0.15
C GLN A 5 19.60 46.31 0.11
N GLU A 6 18.51 45.67 -0.32
CA GLU A 6 17.17 46.27 -0.29
C GLU A 6 16.54 46.32 1.11
N THR A 7 17.03 45.51 2.04
CA THR A 7 16.56 45.50 3.43
C THR A 7 17.24 46.55 4.32
N LEU A 8 18.39 47.05 3.87
CA LEU A 8 19.16 48.07 4.58
C LEU A 8 18.68 49.49 4.25
N MET A 9 18.36 50.25 5.27
CA MET A 9 18.15 51.70 5.07
C MET A 9 19.42 52.32 4.51
N SER A 10 19.29 53.22 3.54
CA SER A 10 20.40 53.85 2.82
C SER A 10 21.44 54.53 3.74
N GLN A 11 21.01 55.05 4.89
CA GLN A 11 21.88 55.66 5.90
C GLN A 11 22.87 54.66 6.55
N TYR A 12 22.56 53.34 6.56
CA TYR A 12 23.41 52.33 7.15
C TYR A 12 24.13 51.47 6.12
N ALA A 13 23.91 51.69 4.83
CA ALA A 13 24.48 50.89 3.72
C ALA A 13 26.03 50.86 3.72
N ASN A 14 26.67 51.89 4.29
CA ASN A 14 28.13 51.96 4.35
C ASN A 14 28.71 51.46 5.69
N SER A 15 27.89 50.91 6.60
CA SER A 15 28.41 50.36 7.86
C SER A 15 28.78 48.87 7.69
N PRO A 16 30.07 48.51 7.72
CA PRO A 16 30.48 47.11 7.57
C PRO A 16 30.00 46.20 8.68
N ILE A 17 29.79 46.74 9.88
CA ILE A 17 29.33 45.99 11.04
C ILE A 17 27.87 45.57 10.83
N ILE A 18 27.01 46.46 10.35
CA ILE A 18 25.59 46.15 10.12
C ILE A 18 25.43 45.23 8.94
N CYS A 19 26.19 45.42 7.86
CA CYS A 19 26.19 44.53 6.70
C CYS A 19 26.60 43.11 7.11
N ASN A 20 27.73 42.94 7.80
CA ASN A 20 28.18 41.63 8.26
C ASN A 20 27.20 40.94 9.23
N LEU A 21 26.50 41.70 10.06
CA LEU A 21 25.47 41.18 10.96
C LEU A 21 24.28 40.65 10.17
N ILE A 22 23.83 41.39 9.17
CA ILE A 22 22.68 40.98 8.34
C ILE A 22 23.05 39.79 7.44
N ASP A 23 24.25 39.80 6.88
CA ASP A 23 24.79 38.67 6.10
C ASP A 23 24.85 37.40 6.97
N GLY A 24 25.42 37.49 8.16
CA GLY A 24 25.47 36.36 9.10
C GLY A 24 24.08 35.89 9.55
N MET A 25 23.14 36.80 9.76
CA MET A 25 21.74 36.42 10.04
C MET A 25 21.08 35.74 8.82
N ASN A 26 21.34 36.24 7.61
CA ASN A 26 20.81 35.66 6.38
C ASN A 26 21.32 34.22 6.15
N ASP A 27 22.60 34.00 6.37
CA ASP A 27 23.20 32.65 6.23
C ASP A 27 22.61 31.67 7.28
N CYS A 28 22.36 32.14 8.50
CA CYS A 28 21.72 31.32 9.54
C CYS A 28 20.22 31.07 9.31
N LEU A 29 19.54 32.01 8.66
CA LEU A 29 18.08 31.95 8.46
C LEU A 29 17.67 31.52 7.05
N ASP A 30 18.62 31.23 6.14
CA ASP A 30 18.29 30.79 4.80
C ASP A 30 17.58 29.42 4.83
N PRO A 31 16.28 29.36 4.47
CA PRO A 31 15.51 28.13 4.53
C PRO A 31 15.71 27.24 3.28
N SER A 32 16.49 27.66 2.30
CA SER A 32 16.57 27.01 0.98
C SER A 32 16.91 25.53 1.07
N GLU A 33 17.96 25.17 1.81
CA GLU A 33 18.37 23.77 2.00
C GLU A 33 17.31 22.95 2.77
N THR A 34 16.69 23.59 3.78
CA THR A 34 15.63 22.95 4.56
C THR A 34 14.37 22.71 3.71
N ILE A 35 14.03 23.65 2.82
CA ILE A 35 12.89 23.52 1.89
C ILE A 35 13.14 22.42 0.87
N GLU A 36 14.35 22.34 0.28
CA GLU A 36 14.70 21.26 -0.66
C GLU A 36 14.63 19.90 0.02
N THR A 37 15.24 19.76 1.20
CA THR A 37 15.18 18.53 2.00
C THR A 37 13.74 18.15 2.34
N PHE A 38 12.92 19.12 2.74
CA PHE A 38 11.51 18.91 3.03
C PHE A 38 10.74 18.47 1.78
N TYR A 39 11.02 19.07 0.63
CA TYR A 39 10.39 18.68 -0.64
C TYR A 39 10.69 17.22 -1.00
N GLU A 40 11.95 16.81 -0.88
CA GLU A 40 12.35 15.42 -1.16
C GLU A 40 11.76 14.42 -0.16
N LEU A 41 11.74 14.76 1.12
CA LEU A 41 11.29 13.84 2.18
C LEU A 41 9.77 13.75 2.31
N ALA A 42 9.02 14.78 1.93
CA ALA A 42 7.58 14.85 2.14
C ALA A 42 6.77 14.90 0.84
N PHE A 43 7.12 15.78 -0.10
CA PHE A 43 6.29 16.00 -1.29
C PHE A 43 6.52 14.99 -2.41
N ASN A 44 7.71 14.48 -2.58
CA ASN A 44 7.98 13.51 -3.61
C ASN A 44 7.67 12.09 -3.10
N VAL A 45 6.57 11.50 -3.55
CA VAL A 45 6.14 10.15 -3.16
C VAL A 45 7.22 9.09 -3.38
N ASN A 46 8.07 9.27 -4.40
CA ASN A 46 9.10 8.28 -4.74
C ASN A 46 10.27 8.28 -3.75
N THR A 47 10.60 9.44 -3.20
CA THR A 47 11.72 9.63 -2.25
C THR A 47 11.26 9.77 -0.81
N ALA A 48 9.98 10.13 -0.59
CA ALA A 48 9.38 10.34 0.73
C ALA A 48 9.61 9.14 1.67
N LYS A 49 9.89 9.44 2.93
CA LYS A 49 10.14 8.44 3.99
C LYS A 49 9.32 8.76 5.25
N GLY A 50 9.01 7.72 6.01
CA GLY A 50 8.37 7.85 7.32
C GLY A 50 7.13 8.74 7.29
N PHE A 51 7.20 9.88 7.99
CA PHE A 51 6.11 10.85 8.12
C PHE A 51 5.61 11.42 6.78
N GLY A 52 6.50 11.65 5.80
CA GLY A 52 6.10 12.12 4.48
C GLY A 52 5.16 11.15 3.77
N LEU A 53 5.46 9.85 3.83
CA LEU A 53 4.57 8.81 3.31
C LEU A 53 3.26 8.72 4.10
N ASP A 54 3.29 8.97 5.41
CA ASP A 54 2.08 8.95 6.24
C ASP A 54 1.11 10.08 5.86
N ILE A 55 1.63 11.26 5.47
CA ILE A 55 0.82 12.35 4.92
C ILE A 55 0.14 11.90 3.63
N TRP A 56 0.89 11.31 2.68
CA TRP A 56 0.34 10.79 1.44
C TRP A 56 -0.69 9.69 1.68
N GLY A 57 -0.44 8.80 2.64
CA GLY A 57 -1.40 7.79 3.05
C GLY A 57 -2.72 8.37 3.49
N ARG A 58 -2.70 9.43 4.32
CA ARG A 58 -3.92 10.14 4.76
C ARG A 58 -4.67 10.80 3.61
N ILE A 59 -3.95 11.44 2.68
CA ILE A 59 -4.55 12.08 1.50
C ILE A 59 -5.27 11.06 0.63
N VAL A 60 -4.67 9.90 0.42
CA VAL A 60 -5.21 8.84 -0.44
C VAL A 60 -6.24 7.95 0.29
N GLY A 61 -6.25 8.00 1.63
CA GLY A 61 -7.18 7.24 2.47
C GLY A 61 -6.68 5.83 2.82
N VAL A 62 -5.39 5.65 3.03
CA VAL A 62 -4.78 4.39 3.50
C VAL A 62 -3.91 4.62 4.73
N ASN A 63 -3.83 3.61 5.58
CA ASN A 63 -3.05 3.66 6.80
C ASN A 63 -1.86 2.70 6.72
N ARG A 64 -0.73 3.07 7.35
CA ARG A 64 0.47 2.23 7.44
C ARG A 64 0.24 1.00 8.32
N ASN A 65 -0.57 1.15 9.36
CA ASN A 65 -0.90 0.06 10.24
C ASN A 65 -2.07 -0.72 9.66
N ILE A 66 -1.82 -1.96 9.27
CA ILE A 66 -2.83 -2.86 8.75
C ILE A 66 -3.10 -3.97 9.76
N ASN A 67 -4.38 -4.23 10.00
CA ASN A 67 -4.80 -5.37 10.81
C ASN A 67 -4.82 -6.60 9.91
N MET A 68 -3.80 -7.43 10.00
CA MET A 68 -3.78 -8.71 9.31
C MET A 68 -4.53 -9.72 10.15
N SER A 69 -5.68 -10.19 9.67
CA SER A 69 -6.30 -11.41 10.17
C SER A 69 -5.47 -12.58 9.66
N GLY A 70 -4.43 -12.93 10.38
CA GLY A 70 -3.68 -14.16 10.18
C GLY A 70 -4.16 -15.21 11.20
N ASP A 71 -3.84 -16.48 10.98
CA ASP A 71 -3.90 -17.48 12.04
C ASP A 71 -2.94 -17.04 13.15
N VAL A 72 -3.47 -16.27 14.09
CA VAL A 72 -2.70 -15.88 15.27
C VAL A 72 -2.51 -17.13 16.10
N LYS A 73 -1.29 -17.64 16.03
CA LYS A 73 -0.85 -18.73 16.87
C LYS A 73 -0.76 -18.21 18.30
N ALA A 74 -1.80 -18.48 19.08
CA ALA A 74 -1.90 -18.07 20.47
C ALA A 74 -1.30 -19.12 21.40
N PHE A 75 -0.91 -18.68 22.59
CA PHE A 75 -0.57 -19.60 23.67
C PHE A 75 -1.81 -20.40 24.10
N GLY A 76 -1.65 -21.69 24.29
CA GLY A 76 -2.71 -22.56 24.81
C GLY A 76 -2.16 -23.82 25.46
N PHE A 77 -3.00 -24.48 26.26
CA PHE A 77 -2.64 -25.74 26.89
C PHE A 77 -2.78 -26.90 25.91
N LYS A 78 -2.03 -27.99 26.14
CA LYS A 78 -1.94 -29.18 25.29
C LYS A 78 -3.29 -29.87 24.99
N THR A 79 -4.32 -29.60 25.78
CA THR A 79 -5.71 -30.04 25.60
C THR A 79 -6.53 -29.18 24.63
N GLY A 80 -5.98 -28.04 24.19
CA GLY A 80 -6.59 -27.18 23.20
C GLY A 80 -6.38 -27.71 21.79
N ASP A 81 -7.01 -27.05 20.84
CA ASP A 81 -6.93 -27.34 19.42
C ASP A 81 -5.46 -27.23 18.92
N LYS A 82 -5.10 -27.91 17.82
CA LYS A 82 -3.74 -27.93 17.25
C LYS A 82 -3.19 -26.57 16.82
N SER A 83 -3.98 -25.52 16.93
CA SER A 83 -3.65 -24.13 16.61
C SER A 83 -2.89 -23.40 17.76
N PHE A 84 -2.77 -24.01 18.95
CA PHE A 84 -2.12 -23.40 20.10
C PHE A 84 -0.68 -23.87 20.27
N TYR A 85 0.17 -22.95 20.75
CA TYR A 85 1.58 -23.21 21.03
C TYR A 85 1.85 -23.31 22.53
N PRO A 86 2.87 -24.09 22.96
CA PRO A 86 3.24 -24.22 24.35
C PRO A 86 3.83 -22.91 24.92
N PHE A 87 3.98 -22.90 26.25
CA PHE A 87 4.55 -21.78 27.00
C PHE A 87 5.89 -21.32 26.41
N ASN A 88 6.13 -20.01 26.40
CA ASN A 88 7.33 -19.33 25.92
C ASN A 88 7.55 -19.31 24.39
N ASN A 89 6.61 -19.82 23.57
CA ASN A 89 6.74 -19.79 22.11
C ASN A 89 5.86 -18.72 21.44
N GLN A 90 4.83 -18.24 22.14
CA GLN A 90 3.90 -17.22 21.62
C GLN A 90 3.39 -16.31 22.73
N PRO A 91 3.02 -15.05 22.41
CA PRO A 91 2.47 -14.13 23.40
C PRO A 91 1.12 -14.60 23.93
N PHE A 92 0.80 -14.21 25.18
CA PHE A 92 -0.54 -14.38 25.73
C PHE A 92 -1.49 -13.46 24.98
N SER A 93 -2.39 -14.05 24.19
CA SER A 93 -3.43 -13.34 23.46
C SER A 93 -4.78 -13.93 23.84
N ALA A 94 -5.78 -13.09 23.98
CA ALA A 94 -7.15 -13.57 24.16
C ALA A 94 -7.60 -14.31 22.89
N ALA A 95 -8.20 -15.46 23.03
CA ALA A 95 -8.77 -16.20 21.89
C ALA A 95 -9.74 -15.30 21.11
N GLY A 96 -9.44 -15.03 19.85
CA GLY A 96 -10.23 -14.12 18.99
C GLY A 96 -9.72 -12.68 18.90
N ALA A 97 -8.72 -12.27 19.67
CA ALA A 97 -8.10 -10.94 19.59
C ALA A 97 -6.88 -10.89 18.63
N GLY A 98 -6.82 -11.76 17.67
CA GLY A 98 -5.69 -11.94 16.78
C GLY A 98 -5.64 -10.96 15.60
N TYR A 99 -5.63 -9.68 15.89
CA TYR A 99 -5.17 -8.70 14.91
C TYR A 99 -3.74 -8.30 15.27
N ASP A 100 -2.77 -8.94 14.65
CA ASP A 100 -1.43 -8.37 14.65
C ASP A 100 -1.48 -7.10 13.80
N ALA A 101 -1.38 -5.95 14.47
CA ALA A 101 -1.17 -4.68 13.79
C ALA A 101 0.22 -4.73 13.15
N TYR A 102 0.25 -5.07 11.87
CA TYR A 102 1.49 -5.09 11.10
C TYR A 102 1.75 -3.70 10.53
N GLN A 103 2.87 -3.10 10.94
CA GLN A 103 3.32 -1.84 10.37
C GLN A 103 4.07 -2.09 9.06
N LEU A 104 3.56 -1.53 7.96
CA LEU A 104 4.19 -1.64 6.65
C LEU A 104 5.53 -0.91 6.61
N THR A 105 6.51 -1.52 5.95
CA THR A 105 7.75 -0.84 5.56
C THR A 105 7.46 0.27 4.55
N ASP A 106 8.33 1.28 4.45
CA ASP A 106 8.16 2.41 3.55
C ASP A 106 7.91 1.99 2.10
N ASP A 107 8.62 0.98 1.60
CA ASP A 107 8.46 0.50 0.21
C ASP A 107 7.10 -0.16 -0.03
N ARG A 108 6.65 -0.98 0.91
CA ARG A 108 5.32 -1.61 0.82
C ARG A 108 4.20 -0.59 0.98
N PHE A 109 4.40 0.39 1.86
CA PHE A 109 3.43 1.45 2.07
C PHE A 109 3.34 2.38 0.86
N ARG A 110 4.48 2.72 0.23
CA ARG A 110 4.52 3.46 -1.04
C ARG A 110 3.75 2.72 -2.14
N THR A 111 3.99 1.43 -2.29
CA THR A 111 3.25 0.59 -3.24
C THR A 111 1.74 0.62 -2.97
N LEU A 112 1.33 0.53 -1.71
CA LEU A 112 -0.07 0.60 -1.30
C LEU A 112 -0.70 1.96 -1.64
N ILE A 113 0.00 3.07 -1.37
CA ILE A 113 -0.43 4.43 -1.72
C ILE A 113 -0.65 4.56 -3.23
N MET A 114 0.31 4.09 -4.04
CA MET A 114 0.20 4.14 -5.50
C MET A 114 -0.98 3.31 -6.03
N ILE A 115 -1.17 2.11 -5.50
CA ILE A 115 -2.32 1.25 -5.86
C ILE A 115 -3.64 1.95 -5.51
N LYS A 116 -3.75 2.53 -4.32
CA LYS A 116 -4.96 3.22 -3.88
C LYS A 116 -5.23 4.48 -4.69
N ALA A 117 -4.21 5.27 -4.97
CA ALA A 117 -4.33 6.45 -5.82
C ALA A 117 -4.84 6.08 -7.22
N ALA A 118 -4.27 5.03 -7.82
CA ALA A 118 -4.73 4.51 -9.10
C ALA A 118 -6.17 3.99 -9.03
N SER A 119 -6.53 3.26 -7.96
CA SER A 119 -7.90 2.77 -7.74
C SER A 119 -8.94 3.90 -7.64
N ASN A 120 -8.59 5.02 -7.02
CA ASN A 120 -9.50 6.16 -6.87
C ASN A 120 -9.79 6.87 -8.21
N ILE A 121 -8.92 6.71 -9.22
CA ILE A 121 -9.03 7.38 -10.53
C ILE A 121 -9.65 6.45 -11.59
N VAL A 122 -9.57 5.14 -11.41
CA VAL A 122 -10.02 4.17 -12.41
C VAL A 122 -11.55 4.19 -12.55
N TYR A 123 -12.03 4.38 -13.78
CA TYR A 123 -13.44 4.15 -14.09
C TYR A 123 -13.77 2.66 -13.96
N ALA A 124 -14.88 2.34 -13.30
CA ALA A 124 -15.32 0.98 -12.99
C ALA A 124 -15.93 0.25 -14.21
N THR A 125 -15.24 0.28 -15.36
CA THR A 125 -15.58 -0.50 -16.56
C THR A 125 -14.70 -1.75 -16.64
N ALA A 126 -15.23 -2.86 -17.15
CA ALA A 126 -14.50 -4.12 -17.24
C ALA A 126 -13.12 -4.01 -17.93
N PRO A 127 -12.95 -3.30 -19.06
CA PRO A 127 -11.63 -3.12 -19.66
C PRO A 127 -10.63 -2.36 -18.77
N ASN A 128 -11.11 -1.29 -18.10
CA ASN A 128 -10.25 -0.48 -17.22
C ASN A 128 -9.86 -1.25 -15.96
N ILE A 129 -10.79 -1.98 -15.36
CA ILE A 129 -10.53 -2.86 -14.22
C ILE A 129 -9.48 -3.91 -14.61
N ASN A 130 -9.60 -4.54 -15.77
CA ASN A 130 -8.62 -5.52 -16.24
C ASN A 130 -7.24 -4.91 -16.54
N ARG A 131 -7.21 -3.65 -17.02
CA ARG A 131 -5.95 -2.91 -17.17
C ARG A 131 -5.31 -2.63 -15.81
N PHE A 132 -6.11 -2.20 -14.84
CA PHE A 132 -5.68 -1.94 -13.47
C PHE A 132 -5.14 -3.20 -12.77
N LEU A 133 -5.81 -4.36 -12.92
CA LEU A 133 -5.32 -5.63 -12.39
C LEU A 133 -3.94 -6.01 -12.97
N ARG A 134 -3.71 -5.78 -14.25
CA ARG A 134 -2.40 -6.01 -14.88
C ARG A 134 -1.31 -5.08 -14.35
N LEU A 135 -1.67 -3.86 -13.94
CA LEU A 135 -0.74 -2.92 -13.32
C LEU A 135 -0.33 -3.38 -11.91
N ILE A 136 -1.30 -3.84 -11.11
CA ILE A 136 -1.04 -4.31 -9.73
C ILE A 136 -0.30 -5.63 -9.71
N PHE A 137 -0.67 -6.56 -10.60
CA PHE A 137 -0.15 -7.92 -10.66
C PHE A 137 0.59 -8.20 -11.98
N PRO A 138 1.71 -7.53 -12.28
CA PRO A 138 2.36 -7.62 -13.60
C PRO A 138 2.87 -9.01 -13.95
N LYS A 139 3.14 -9.85 -12.94
CA LYS A 139 3.67 -11.22 -13.11
C LYS A 139 2.63 -12.32 -12.81
N LYS A 140 1.40 -11.94 -12.48
CA LYS A 140 0.34 -12.85 -12.06
C LYS A 140 -0.90 -12.62 -12.90
N ARG A 141 -1.68 -13.66 -13.12
CA ARG A 141 -2.90 -13.57 -13.91
C ARG A 141 -4.08 -13.24 -12.99
N ALA A 142 -4.65 -12.08 -13.18
CA ALA A 142 -5.88 -11.65 -12.54
C ALA A 142 -6.79 -10.99 -13.59
N TYR A 143 -8.07 -11.29 -13.53
CA TYR A 143 -9.04 -10.72 -14.46
C TYR A 143 -10.43 -10.57 -13.83
N TYR A 144 -11.17 -9.63 -14.37
CA TYR A 144 -12.53 -9.31 -13.98
C TYR A 144 -13.48 -9.68 -15.10
N LEU A 145 -14.53 -10.45 -14.79
CA LEU A 145 -15.56 -10.88 -15.71
C LEU A 145 -16.95 -10.54 -15.18
N ILE A 146 -17.83 -10.14 -16.10
CA ILE A 146 -19.27 -10.00 -15.84
C ILE A 146 -19.88 -11.37 -15.98
N THR A 147 -20.44 -11.92 -14.89
CA THR A 147 -20.98 -13.30 -14.83
C THR A 147 -22.50 -13.34 -14.99
N GLY A 148 -23.18 -12.19 -14.91
CA GLY A 148 -24.63 -12.12 -15.03
C GLY A 148 -25.17 -10.72 -14.82
N HIS A 149 -26.48 -10.58 -14.80
CA HIS A 149 -27.13 -9.31 -14.54
C HIS A 149 -26.79 -8.81 -13.13
N MET A 150 -26.16 -7.62 -13.04
CA MET A 150 -25.68 -6.99 -11.80
C MET A 150 -24.74 -7.89 -10.97
N LYS A 151 -24.03 -8.82 -11.62
CA LYS A 151 -23.06 -9.73 -10.96
C LYS A 151 -21.76 -9.75 -11.74
N ALA A 152 -20.66 -9.64 -11.02
CA ALA A 152 -19.33 -9.73 -11.59
C ALA A 152 -18.38 -10.49 -10.64
N ARG A 153 -17.29 -10.97 -11.19
CA ARG A 153 -16.36 -11.80 -10.43
C ARG A 153 -14.92 -11.45 -10.77
N TYR A 154 -14.11 -11.38 -9.73
CA TYR A 154 -12.66 -11.34 -9.83
C TYR A 154 -12.09 -12.75 -9.78
N PHE A 155 -11.28 -13.08 -10.75
CA PHE A 155 -10.54 -14.33 -10.82
C PHE A 155 -9.05 -14.07 -10.59
N LEU A 156 -8.47 -14.77 -9.63
CA LEU A 156 -7.06 -14.71 -9.27
C LEU A 156 -6.45 -16.08 -9.54
N GLU A 157 -5.67 -16.24 -10.62
CA GLU A 157 -5.00 -17.50 -10.96
C GLU A 157 -3.69 -17.67 -10.16
N PHE A 158 -3.69 -17.26 -8.91
CA PHE A 158 -2.57 -17.39 -7.99
C PHE A 158 -3.05 -17.39 -6.55
N PHE A 159 -2.21 -17.91 -5.65
CA PHE A 159 -2.42 -17.72 -4.22
C PHE A 159 -1.92 -16.33 -3.82
N PRO A 160 -2.79 -15.42 -3.37
CA PRO A 160 -2.37 -14.12 -2.90
C PRO A 160 -1.55 -14.25 -1.61
N THR A 161 -0.46 -13.51 -1.51
CA THR A 161 0.29 -13.34 -0.27
C THR A 161 -0.58 -12.67 0.80
N LEU A 162 -0.20 -12.75 2.08
CA LEU A 162 -0.95 -12.10 3.17
C LEU A 162 -1.18 -10.62 2.89
N PHE A 163 -0.19 -9.92 2.36
CA PHE A 163 -0.29 -8.51 1.96
C PHE A 163 -1.28 -8.30 0.81
N GLU A 164 -1.20 -9.10 -0.25
CA GLU A 164 -2.12 -9.03 -1.39
C GLU A 164 -3.55 -9.37 -0.99
N ARG A 165 -3.72 -10.37 -0.11
CA ARG A 165 -5.03 -10.74 0.43
C ARG A 165 -5.64 -9.60 1.23
N HIS A 166 -4.84 -8.90 2.04
CA HIS A 166 -5.31 -7.73 2.78
C HIS A 166 -5.74 -6.60 1.84
N ILE A 167 -4.97 -6.33 0.77
CA ILE A 167 -5.31 -5.35 -0.26
C ILE A 167 -6.65 -5.68 -0.94
N ILE A 168 -6.85 -6.95 -1.29
CA ILE A 168 -8.01 -7.40 -2.06
C ILE A 168 -9.27 -7.42 -1.19
N TYR A 169 -9.22 -8.05 -0.02
CA TYR A 169 -10.39 -8.36 0.78
C TYR A 169 -10.67 -7.33 1.89
N ASN A 170 -9.65 -6.84 2.57
CA ASN A 170 -9.85 -5.98 3.74
C ASN A 170 -9.90 -4.49 3.39
N LEU A 171 -9.03 -4.03 2.50
CA LEU A 171 -8.98 -2.62 2.10
C LEU A 171 -9.96 -2.29 0.97
N GLY A 172 -10.56 -3.29 0.30
CA GLY A 172 -11.48 -3.07 -0.81
C GLY A 172 -10.87 -2.18 -1.91
N LEU A 173 -9.58 -2.37 -2.20
CA LEU A 173 -8.85 -1.53 -3.16
C LEU A 173 -9.21 -1.80 -4.61
N LEU A 174 -9.84 -2.94 -4.88
CA LEU A 174 -10.27 -3.27 -6.23
C LEU A 174 -11.52 -2.46 -6.60
N PRO A 175 -11.51 -1.80 -7.77
CA PRO A 175 -12.62 -0.97 -8.21
C PRO A 175 -13.91 -1.79 -8.32
N SER A 176 -14.98 -1.35 -7.70
CA SER A 176 -16.28 -2.00 -7.78
C SER A 176 -17.33 -1.07 -8.38
N PRO A 177 -18.02 -1.46 -9.48
CA PRO A 177 -19.15 -0.70 -9.97
C PRO A 177 -20.27 -0.65 -8.94
N SER A 178 -20.89 0.53 -8.78
CA SER A 178 -22.00 0.69 -7.85
C SER A 178 -23.18 -0.21 -8.25
N GLY A 179 -23.76 -0.89 -7.26
CA GLY A 179 -24.93 -1.78 -7.45
C GLY A 179 -24.60 -3.14 -8.07
N VAL A 180 -23.33 -3.47 -8.32
CA VAL A 180 -22.93 -4.78 -8.83
C VAL A 180 -22.42 -5.65 -7.67
N LEU A 181 -22.97 -6.85 -7.56
CA LEU A 181 -22.48 -7.86 -6.61
C LEU A 181 -21.14 -8.41 -7.13
N ILE A 182 -20.11 -8.29 -6.30
CA ILE A 182 -18.77 -8.77 -6.64
C ILE A 182 -18.45 -10.00 -5.81
N ASP A 183 -18.03 -11.05 -6.49
CA ASP A 183 -17.49 -12.29 -5.92
C ASP A 183 -16.00 -12.42 -6.27
N TYR A 184 -15.23 -13.10 -5.42
CA TYR A 184 -13.81 -13.34 -5.60
C TYR A 184 -13.57 -14.84 -5.70
N ARG A 185 -12.81 -15.27 -6.71
CA ARG A 185 -12.40 -16.66 -6.89
C ARG A 185 -10.89 -16.78 -7.02
N GLU A 186 -10.30 -17.52 -6.11
CA GLU A 186 -8.90 -17.92 -6.20
C GLU A 186 -8.84 -19.25 -6.98
N LEU A 187 -8.13 -19.23 -8.10
CA LEU A 187 -7.97 -20.39 -8.99
C LEU A 187 -6.48 -20.76 -9.05
N PRO A 188 -5.96 -21.50 -8.07
CA PRO A 188 -4.55 -21.89 -8.11
C PRO A 188 -4.30 -22.84 -9.31
N PRO A 189 -3.27 -22.59 -10.12
CA PRO A 189 -3.01 -23.34 -11.35
C PRO A 189 -2.76 -24.84 -11.13
N THR A 190 -2.45 -25.25 -9.89
CA THR A 190 -2.15 -26.63 -9.53
C THR A 190 -3.37 -27.52 -9.33
N SER A 191 -4.59 -27.00 -9.34
CA SER A 191 -5.81 -27.75 -9.01
C SER A 191 -6.80 -27.90 -10.16
N PHE A 192 -6.63 -27.15 -11.24
CA PHE A 192 -7.59 -27.14 -12.35
C PHE A 192 -7.09 -27.94 -13.56
N PHE A 193 -8.04 -28.56 -14.25
CA PHE A 193 -7.80 -29.20 -15.51
C PHE A 193 -7.38 -28.21 -16.59
N GLY A 194 -6.37 -28.55 -17.38
CA GLY A 194 -5.95 -27.79 -18.54
C GLY A 194 -5.23 -28.63 -19.58
N PHE A 195 -5.13 -28.09 -20.79
CA PHE A 195 -4.43 -28.73 -21.87
C PHE A 195 -2.91 -28.62 -21.71
N SER A 196 -2.20 -29.56 -22.39
CA SER A 196 -0.72 -29.58 -22.40
C SER A 196 -0.14 -28.20 -22.74
N GLY A 197 0.82 -27.71 -21.93
CA GLY A 197 1.44 -26.40 -22.10
C GLY A 197 0.81 -25.24 -21.31
N THR A 198 -0.31 -25.46 -20.61
CA THR A 198 -0.97 -24.40 -19.82
C THR A 198 -0.50 -24.29 -18.37
N GLY A 199 0.29 -25.27 -17.89
CA GLY A 199 0.71 -25.36 -16.49
C GLY A 199 -0.37 -25.87 -15.53
N PHE A 200 -1.53 -26.26 -16.05
CA PHE A 200 -2.62 -26.90 -15.31
C PHE A 200 -2.45 -28.43 -15.25
N GLN A 201 -3.28 -29.09 -14.44
CA GLN A 201 -3.25 -30.55 -14.28
C GLN A 201 -3.84 -31.26 -15.50
N PRO A 202 -3.27 -32.41 -15.87
CA PRO A 202 -3.80 -33.24 -16.98
C PRO A 202 -5.17 -33.83 -16.65
N PHE A 203 -5.77 -34.43 -17.66
CA PHE A 203 -7.06 -35.11 -17.53
C PHE A 203 -7.03 -36.14 -16.39
N ASN A 204 -8.08 -36.20 -15.61
CA ASN A 204 -8.25 -37.06 -14.43
C ASN A 204 -7.42 -36.69 -13.17
N GLN A 205 -6.67 -35.56 -13.19
CA GLN A 205 -5.94 -35.05 -12.03
C GLN A 205 -6.38 -33.64 -11.62
N GLY A 206 -7.03 -32.92 -12.51
CA GLY A 206 -7.55 -31.54 -12.27
C GLY A 206 -9.05 -31.54 -12.04
N VAL A 207 -9.51 -30.55 -11.26
CA VAL A 207 -10.93 -30.27 -11.05
C VAL A 207 -11.42 -29.32 -12.15
N PHE A 208 -12.59 -29.54 -12.69
CA PHE A 208 -13.26 -28.60 -13.61
C PHE A 208 -13.80 -27.42 -12.81
N ALA A 209 -13.48 -26.18 -13.22
CA ALA A 209 -13.91 -24.93 -12.57
C ALA A 209 -15.33 -24.54 -12.98
#